data_673efcdf158b1b1042c864db3b51d56a
#
_entry.id   673efcdf158b1b1042c864db3b51d56a
#
_cell.length_a   1.000
_cell.length_b   1.000
_cell.length_c   1.000
_cell.angle_alpha   90.00
_cell.angle_beta   90.00
_cell.angle_gamma   90.00
#
_symmetry.space_group_name_H-M   'P 1'
#
loop_
_entity.id
_entity.type
_entity.pdbx_description
1 polymer ?
#
loop_
_entity_poly.entity_id
_entity_poly.type
_entity_poly.pdbx_seq_one_letter_code
_entity_poly.pdbx_strand_id
1 'polypeptide(L)'
;EGHAFHQLMNDETRFLAWTTTPWTLPSNTALCVGPKIEYVLVKSFNQYTFEPINVVLAKNLVGYQFGKGFNAVENESDLSSYNKGDKQIPYFLAGECLGSDLVGIKYEQLLPLVLPEENPEQAFRIISGDFVTTTDGTGIVHIAPTFGADDAKVAAEAGVPGMLVKDEKGNLVPLVDLQGKFRPELGEFAGMYVKNEYYNDGEAPDRSADVQIAIRLKEENKAFNVAKYEHSYPHCWRTDKPILYYPLDSWFIKATAAKDRMMELNKTINWKPES
;
A
#
# COMPACT_ATOMS: atom_id res chain seq x y z
N GLU A 1 -14.75 -19.77 13.21
CA GLU A 1 -15.12 -18.35 13.09
C GLU A 1 -14.70 -17.78 11.72
N GLY A 2 -13.43 -17.97 11.27
CA GLY A 2 -12.99 -17.49 9.95
C GLY A 2 -13.78 -18.03 8.76
N HIS A 3 -14.22 -19.27 8.81
CA HIS A 3 -15.04 -19.85 7.74
C HIS A 3 -16.43 -19.18 7.62
N ALA A 4 -17.05 -18.81 8.74
CA ALA A 4 -18.30 -18.07 8.74
C ALA A 4 -18.13 -16.65 8.18
N PHE A 5 -17.00 -15.98 8.47
CA PHE A 5 -16.68 -14.68 7.92
C PHE A 5 -16.54 -14.72 6.39
N HIS A 6 -15.87 -15.74 5.84
CA HIS A 6 -15.72 -15.90 4.39
C HIS A 6 -17.08 -16.05 3.67
N GLN A 7 -18.10 -16.61 4.33
CA GLN A 7 -19.44 -16.72 3.77
C GLN A 7 -20.20 -15.38 3.70
N LEU A 8 -19.76 -14.38 4.48
CA LEU A 8 -20.33 -13.02 4.45
C LEU A 8 -19.71 -12.14 3.35
N MET A 9 -18.55 -12.54 2.83
CA MET A 9 -17.88 -11.84 1.73
C MET A 9 -18.47 -12.27 0.39
N ASN A 10 -18.48 -11.34 -0.54
CA ASN A 10 -18.89 -11.54 -1.94
C ASN A 10 -17.90 -10.82 -2.86
N ASP A 11 -18.13 -10.90 -4.17
CA ASP A 11 -17.28 -10.28 -5.20
C ASP A 11 -17.22 -8.74 -5.09
N GLU A 12 -18.14 -8.11 -4.35
CA GLU A 12 -18.14 -6.67 -4.08
C GLU A 12 -17.41 -6.29 -2.79
N THR A 13 -16.92 -7.27 -2.02
CA THR A 13 -16.17 -7.02 -0.78
C THR A 13 -14.80 -6.46 -1.10
N ARG A 14 -14.42 -5.34 -0.48
CA ARG A 14 -13.15 -4.65 -0.67
C ARG A 14 -12.33 -4.64 0.61
N PHE A 15 -11.03 -4.82 0.49
CA PHE A 15 -10.09 -4.64 1.59
C PHE A 15 -9.65 -3.17 1.64
N LEU A 16 -9.91 -2.50 2.76
CA LEU A 16 -9.62 -1.09 2.92
C LEU A 16 -8.15 -0.90 3.30
N ALA A 17 -7.28 -0.76 2.31
CA ALA A 17 -5.86 -0.46 2.52
C ALA A 17 -5.63 1.06 2.59
N TRP A 18 -4.57 1.46 3.30
CA TRP A 18 -4.19 2.86 3.46
C TRP A 18 -2.78 3.10 2.93
N THR A 19 -2.56 4.26 2.29
CA THR A 19 -1.25 4.70 1.82
C THR A 19 -1.10 6.22 1.92
N THR A 20 0.11 6.68 2.18
CA THR A 20 0.54 8.09 2.08
C THR A 20 1.24 8.39 0.76
N THR A 21 1.46 7.37 -0.07
CA THR A 21 2.19 7.46 -1.34
C THR A 21 1.39 6.82 -2.47
N PRO A 22 0.29 7.43 -2.95
CA PRO A 22 -0.56 6.87 -4.00
C PRO A 22 0.18 6.45 -5.27
N TRP A 23 1.30 7.11 -5.59
CA TRP A 23 2.13 6.77 -6.75
C TRP A 23 2.69 5.33 -6.73
N THR A 24 2.73 4.67 -5.56
CA THR A 24 3.16 3.26 -5.46
C THR A 24 2.02 2.27 -5.70
N LEU A 25 0.76 2.70 -5.70
CA LEU A 25 -0.41 1.83 -5.90
C LEU A 25 -0.39 1.03 -7.21
N PRO A 26 0.09 1.55 -8.36
CA PRO A 26 0.24 0.74 -9.58
C PRO A 26 1.20 -0.45 -9.40
N SER A 27 2.10 -0.38 -8.43
CA SER A 27 3.07 -1.44 -8.12
C SER A 27 2.63 -2.35 -6.96
N ASN A 28 1.36 -2.27 -6.56
CA ASN A 28 0.77 -3.18 -5.57
C ASN A 28 0.79 -4.62 -6.08
N THR A 29 1.27 -5.55 -5.25
CA THR A 29 1.21 -6.98 -5.55
C THR A 29 0.68 -7.82 -4.37
N ALA A 30 0.54 -7.24 -3.18
CA ALA A 30 -0.10 -7.88 -2.04
C ALA A 30 -0.77 -6.86 -1.11
N LEU A 31 -1.62 -7.36 -0.22
CA LEU A 31 -2.08 -6.67 0.98
C LEU A 31 -1.57 -7.43 2.20
N CYS A 32 -1.11 -6.71 3.22
CA CYS A 32 -0.59 -7.31 4.44
C CYS A 32 -1.49 -7.02 5.63
N VAL A 33 -1.80 -8.05 6.41
CA VAL A 33 -2.61 -8.00 7.63
C VAL A 33 -1.81 -8.48 8.83
N GLY A 34 -2.14 -7.97 10.02
CA GLY A 34 -1.59 -8.50 11.27
C GLY A 34 -2.33 -9.79 11.66
N PRO A 35 -1.66 -10.95 11.79
CA PRO A 35 -2.36 -12.22 11.98
C PRO A 35 -3.18 -12.30 13.26
N LYS A 36 -2.84 -11.51 14.27
CA LYS A 36 -3.51 -11.46 15.59
C LYS A 36 -4.46 -10.26 15.74
N ILE A 37 -4.57 -9.41 14.71
CA ILE A 37 -5.47 -8.27 14.71
C ILE A 37 -6.88 -8.75 14.36
N GLU A 38 -7.89 -8.23 15.06
CA GLU A 38 -9.29 -8.44 14.74
C GLU A 38 -9.70 -7.53 13.57
N TYR A 39 -10.34 -8.12 12.56
CA TYR A 39 -10.90 -7.43 11.40
C TYR A 39 -12.41 -7.59 11.38
N VAL A 40 -13.07 -6.62 10.77
CA VAL A 40 -14.53 -6.59 10.67
C VAL A 40 -14.95 -6.28 9.24
N LEU A 41 -16.04 -6.92 8.80
CA LEU A 41 -16.75 -6.57 7.57
C LEU A 41 -17.79 -5.51 7.90
N VAL A 42 -17.65 -4.35 7.27
CA VAL A 42 -18.59 -3.22 7.40
C VAL A 42 -19.37 -3.07 6.10
N LYS A 43 -20.68 -3.06 6.19
CA LYS A 43 -21.59 -2.72 5.10
C LYS A 43 -22.04 -1.27 5.25
N SER A 44 -21.93 -0.46 4.19
CA SER A 44 -22.25 0.96 4.21
C SER A 44 -22.39 1.50 2.79
N PHE A 45 -22.20 2.81 2.62
CA PHE A 45 -22.18 3.50 1.33
C PHE A 45 -20.91 4.35 1.19
N ASN A 46 -20.39 4.45 -0.01
CA ASN A 46 -19.24 5.31 -0.30
C ASN A 46 -19.62 6.78 -0.21
N GLN A 47 -18.85 7.58 0.51
CA GLN A 47 -19.13 9.00 0.71
C GLN A 47 -18.99 9.88 -0.55
N TYR A 48 -18.36 9.37 -1.62
CA TYR A 48 -18.18 10.12 -2.88
C TYR A 48 -19.21 9.75 -3.94
N THR A 49 -19.46 8.45 -4.10
CA THR A 49 -20.37 7.92 -5.14
C THR A 49 -21.77 7.65 -4.62
N PHE A 50 -21.91 7.46 -3.31
CA PHE A 50 -23.12 7.02 -2.61
C PHE A 50 -23.58 5.60 -2.97
N GLU A 51 -22.73 4.85 -3.65
CA GLU A 51 -22.98 3.45 -3.97
C GLU A 51 -22.73 2.55 -2.74
N PRO A 52 -23.47 1.43 -2.61
CA PRO A 52 -23.21 0.45 -1.56
C PRO A 52 -21.76 -0.02 -1.55
N ILE A 53 -21.21 -0.24 -0.37
CA ILE A 53 -19.87 -0.82 -0.18
C ILE A 53 -19.87 -1.87 0.93
N ASN A 54 -19.05 -2.90 0.74
CA ASN A 54 -18.69 -3.88 1.75
C ASN A 54 -17.19 -3.80 1.94
N VAL A 55 -16.72 -3.36 3.11
CA VAL A 55 -15.29 -3.14 3.34
C VAL A 55 -14.78 -3.89 4.56
N VAL A 56 -13.58 -4.45 4.45
CA VAL A 56 -12.87 -5.11 5.56
C VAL A 56 -11.77 -4.17 6.05
N LEU A 57 -11.71 -3.94 7.36
CA LEU A 57 -10.67 -3.17 8.03
C LEU A 57 -10.48 -3.67 9.48
N ALA A 58 -9.42 -3.21 10.16
CA ALA A 58 -9.22 -3.54 11.57
C ALA A 58 -10.36 -2.96 12.42
N LYS A 59 -10.92 -3.80 13.29
CA LYS A 59 -12.10 -3.51 14.13
C LYS A 59 -11.94 -2.24 14.97
N ASN A 60 -10.79 -2.07 15.61
CA ASN A 60 -10.52 -0.89 16.45
C ASN A 60 -10.34 0.42 15.66
N LEU A 61 -10.23 0.36 14.35
CA LEU A 61 -10.15 1.54 13.47
C LEU A 61 -11.49 1.92 12.82
N VAL A 62 -12.55 1.15 13.05
CA VAL A 62 -13.90 1.47 12.53
C VAL A 62 -14.33 2.86 12.96
N GLY A 63 -14.23 3.19 14.25
CA GLY A 63 -14.62 4.52 14.77
C GLY A 63 -13.81 5.67 14.18
N TYR A 64 -12.58 5.42 13.72
CA TYR A 64 -11.77 6.41 13.03
C TYR A 64 -12.20 6.59 11.56
N GLN A 65 -12.43 5.49 10.83
CA GLN A 65 -12.79 5.52 9.41
C GLN A 65 -14.27 5.87 9.19
N PHE A 66 -15.16 5.39 10.05
CA PHE A 66 -16.60 5.64 10.04
C PHE A 66 -17.02 6.64 11.14
N GLY A 67 -16.19 7.67 11.35
CA GLY A 67 -16.43 8.70 12.37
C GLY A 67 -17.41 9.79 11.88
N LYS A 68 -16.89 11.00 11.63
CA LYS A 68 -17.71 12.14 11.21
C LYS A 68 -18.43 11.88 9.89
N GLY A 69 -19.76 12.03 9.88
CA GLY A 69 -20.59 11.82 8.67
C GLY A 69 -21.17 10.40 8.58
N PHE A 70 -20.83 9.51 9.50
CA PHE A 70 -21.36 8.16 9.56
C PHE A 70 -22.09 7.90 10.89
N ASN A 71 -23.03 6.94 10.90
CA ASN A 71 -23.69 6.44 12.09
C ASN A 71 -23.84 4.93 12.07
N ALA A 72 -23.55 4.29 13.20
CA ALA A 72 -23.75 2.84 13.34
C ALA A 72 -25.24 2.52 13.42
N VAL A 73 -25.64 1.43 12.78
CA VAL A 73 -26.99 0.85 12.88
C VAL A 73 -26.93 -0.56 13.47
N GLU A 74 -28.00 -0.98 14.12
CA GLU A 74 -28.05 -2.28 14.80
C GLU A 74 -28.43 -3.43 13.86
N ASN A 75 -29.20 -3.15 12.81
CA ASN A 75 -29.66 -4.16 11.85
C ASN A 75 -29.21 -3.79 10.42
N GLU A 76 -28.87 -4.80 9.63
CA GLU A 76 -28.53 -4.60 8.21
C GLU A 76 -29.68 -3.97 7.42
N SER A 77 -30.95 -4.32 7.78
CA SER A 77 -32.15 -3.75 7.16
C SER A 77 -32.22 -2.22 7.25
N ASP A 78 -31.61 -1.63 8.27
CA ASP A 78 -31.65 -0.18 8.50
C ASP A 78 -30.84 0.59 7.44
N LEU A 79 -29.90 -0.09 6.75
CA LEU A 79 -29.16 0.48 5.60
C LEU A 79 -30.11 0.88 4.45
N SER A 80 -31.24 0.18 4.29
CA SER A 80 -32.21 0.46 3.22
C SER A 80 -32.93 1.80 3.38
N SER A 81 -32.86 2.41 4.57
CA SER A 81 -33.45 3.74 4.83
C SER A 81 -32.61 4.91 4.31
N TYR A 82 -31.35 4.65 3.90
CA TYR A 82 -30.43 5.69 3.43
C TYR A 82 -30.82 6.21 2.05
N ASN A 83 -30.82 7.54 1.92
CA ASN A 83 -31.00 8.22 0.66
C ASN A 83 -29.80 9.08 0.32
N LYS A 84 -29.43 9.14 -0.95
CA LYS A 84 -28.36 10.01 -1.44
C LYS A 84 -28.58 11.45 -1.03
N GLY A 85 -27.62 11.98 -0.24
CA GLY A 85 -27.68 13.37 0.28
C GLY A 85 -28.10 13.47 1.73
N ASP A 86 -28.41 12.36 2.40
CA ASP A 86 -28.60 12.34 3.85
C ASP A 86 -27.34 12.78 4.56
N LYS A 87 -27.51 13.48 5.70
CA LYS A 87 -26.38 14.04 6.48
C LYS A 87 -25.47 12.99 7.10
N GLN A 88 -26.01 11.80 7.35
CA GLN A 88 -25.33 10.68 7.99
C GLN A 88 -25.45 9.45 7.10
N ILE A 89 -24.33 8.80 6.87
CA ILE A 89 -24.24 7.55 6.12
C ILE A 89 -24.31 6.39 7.14
N PRO A 90 -25.31 5.51 7.06
CA PRO A 90 -25.38 4.39 7.99
C PRO A 90 -24.32 3.34 7.68
N TYR A 91 -23.80 2.67 8.74
CA TYR A 91 -22.95 1.49 8.57
C TYR A 91 -23.35 0.39 9.55
N PHE A 92 -23.19 -0.85 9.09
CA PHE A 92 -23.52 -2.06 9.85
C PHE A 92 -22.30 -2.98 9.94
N LEU A 93 -22.01 -3.53 11.12
CA LEU A 93 -20.94 -4.48 11.36
C LEU A 93 -21.49 -5.91 11.10
N ALA A 94 -21.11 -6.49 9.97
CA ALA A 94 -21.70 -7.75 9.51
C ALA A 94 -21.02 -9.01 10.08
N GLY A 95 -19.74 -8.93 10.44
CA GLY A 95 -19.01 -10.07 11.01
C GLY A 95 -17.57 -9.72 11.34
N GLU A 96 -16.89 -10.61 12.05
CA GLU A 96 -15.53 -10.43 12.57
C GLU A 96 -14.69 -11.68 12.33
N CYS A 97 -13.37 -11.49 12.16
CA CYS A 97 -12.38 -12.55 12.05
C CYS A 97 -11.01 -12.11 12.54
N LEU A 98 -10.07 -13.01 12.70
CA LEU A 98 -8.66 -12.69 12.88
C LEU A 98 -7.98 -12.46 11.52
N GLY A 99 -6.90 -11.69 11.52
CA GLY A 99 -6.11 -11.49 10.29
C GLY A 99 -5.56 -12.79 9.72
N SER A 100 -5.25 -13.78 10.57
CA SER A 100 -4.86 -15.12 10.13
C SER A 100 -5.89 -15.79 9.22
N ASP A 101 -7.18 -15.49 9.40
CA ASP A 101 -8.28 -16.06 8.61
C ASP A 101 -8.39 -15.40 7.22
N LEU A 102 -7.78 -14.24 7.02
CA LEU A 102 -7.76 -13.51 5.75
C LEU A 102 -6.58 -13.91 4.85
N VAL A 103 -5.53 -14.54 5.41
CA VAL A 103 -4.32 -14.89 4.66
C VAL A 103 -4.64 -15.86 3.53
N GLY A 104 -4.10 -15.58 2.34
CA GLY A 104 -4.29 -16.38 1.13
C GLY A 104 -5.52 -16.00 0.29
N ILE A 105 -6.41 -15.15 0.79
CA ILE A 105 -7.52 -14.63 -0.02
C ILE A 105 -6.93 -13.82 -1.18
N LYS A 106 -7.39 -14.10 -2.40
CA LYS A 106 -7.05 -13.33 -3.60
C LYS A 106 -8.02 -12.16 -3.77
N TYR A 107 -7.51 -11.08 -4.34
CA TYR A 107 -8.28 -9.89 -4.65
C TYR A 107 -8.00 -9.41 -6.09
N GLU A 108 -8.92 -8.65 -6.66
CA GLU A 108 -8.73 -8.01 -7.95
C GLU A 108 -7.71 -6.87 -7.85
N GLN A 109 -6.83 -6.77 -8.83
CA GLN A 109 -5.84 -5.69 -8.91
C GLN A 109 -6.54 -4.32 -8.89
N LEU A 110 -6.09 -3.42 -8.01
CA LEU A 110 -6.68 -2.09 -7.83
C LEU A 110 -6.62 -1.25 -9.12
N LEU A 111 -5.47 -1.23 -9.77
CA LEU A 111 -5.18 -0.55 -11.03
C LEU A 111 -4.67 -1.58 -12.04
N PRO A 112 -5.56 -2.23 -12.83
CA PRO A 112 -5.20 -3.34 -13.71
C PRO A 112 -4.56 -2.85 -15.01
N LEU A 113 -3.42 -2.14 -14.89
CA LEU A 113 -2.68 -1.57 -16.02
C LEU A 113 -1.66 -2.54 -16.58
N VAL A 114 -1.00 -3.30 -15.70
CA VAL A 114 0.07 -4.23 -16.03
C VAL A 114 0.16 -5.34 -14.98
N LEU A 115 0.63 -6.52 -15.36
CA LEU A 115 0.89 -7.63 -14.46
C LEU A 115 2.40 -7.80 -14.22
N PRO A 116 2.82 -8.38 -13.09
CA PRO A 116 4.21 -8.79 -12.91
C PRO A 116 4.64 -9.74 -14.01
N GLU A 117 5.84 -9.56 -14.55
CA GLU A 117 6.39 -10.43 -15.60
C GLU A 117 6.68 -11.84 -15.08
N GLU A 118 7.05 -11.97 -13.80
CA GLU A 118 7.35 -13.25 -13.16
C GLU A 118 6.29 -13.61 -12.15
N ASN A 119 5.82 -14.86 -12.19
CA ASN A 119 4.86 -15.47 -11.25
C ASN A 119 3.61 -14.60 -10.98
N PRO A 120 2.93 -14.03 -11.99
CA PRO A 120 1.78 -13.15 -11.79
C PRO A 120 0.64 -13.82 -11.00
N GLU A 121 0.53 -15.15 -11.05
CA GLU A 121 -0.47 -15.92 -10.31
C GLU A 121 -0.26 -15.92 -8.80
N GLN A 122 0.95 -15.54 -8.33
CA GLN A 122 1.31 -15.39 -6.91
C GLN A 122 1.06 -13.97 -6.38
N ALA A 123 0.74 -13.02 -7.25
CA ALA A 123 0.36 -11.67 -6.87
C ALA A 123 -1.11 -11.56 -6.42
N PHE A 124 -1.48 -10.39 -5.93
CA PHE A 124 -2.85 -9.97 -5.59
C PHE A 124 -3.53 -10.89 -4.56
N ARG A 125 -2.81 -11.17 -3.49
CA ARG A 125 -3.31 -11.93 -2.35
C ARG A 125 -2.96 -11.29 -1.02
N ILE A 126 -3.72 -11.66 0.02
CA ILE A 126 -3.46 -11.22 1.38
C ILE A 126 -2.35 -12.07 1.98
N ILE A 127 -1.35 -11.42 2.57
CA ILE A 127 -0.24 -12.01 3.31
C ILE A 127 -0.25 -11.52 4.76
N SER A 128 0.49 -12.15 5.64
CA SER A 128 0.64 -11.73 7.04
C SER A 128 1.98 -11.04 7.30
N GLY A 129 1.99 -10.07 8.23
CA GLY A 129 3.20 -9.43 8.71
C GLY A 129 3.02 -8.85 10.11
N ASP A 130 4.02 -9.07 10.96
CA ASP A 130 3.98 -8.62 12.36
C ASP A 130 4.19 -7.09 12.53
N PHE A 131 4.60 -6.39 11.46
CA PHE A 131 4.79 -4.93 11.45
C PHE A 131 3.48 -4.15 11.28
N VAL A 132 2.37 -4.81 10.93
CA VAL A 132 1.07 -4.16 10.79
C VAL A 132 0.59 -3.64 12.14
N THR A 133 0.27 -2.35 12.19
CA THR A 133 -0.24 -1.68 13.38
C THR A 133 -1.67 -1.20 13.18
N THR A 134 -2.31 -0.84 14.28
CA THR A 134 -3.66 -0.25 14.30
C THR A 134 -3.68 1.08 15.06
N THR A 135 -2.55 1.79 15.06
CA THR A 135 -2.44 3.13 15.65
C THR A 135 -3.09 4.19 14.76
N ASP A 136 -3.03 3.97 13.44
CA ASP A 136 -3.65 4.80 12.41
C ASP A 136 -3.94 3.96 11.15
N GLY A 137 -4.48 4.60 10.11
CA GLY A 137 -4.81 3.92 8.87
C GLY A 137 -6.02 2.99 8.97
N THR A 138 -5.89 1.78 8.47
CA THR A 138 -6.99 0.79 8.36
C THR A 138 -6.64 -0.58 8.92
N GLY A 139 -5.38 -0.80 9.35
CA GLY A 139 -4.87 -2.11 9.76
C GLY A 139 -4.60 -3.07 8.60
N ILE A 140 -4.71 -2.61 7.35
CA ILE A 140 -4.34 -3.35 6.14
C ILE A 140 -3.33 -2.51 5.37
N VAL A 141 -2.14 -3.07 5.16
CA VAL A 141 -1.04 -2.37 4.50
C VAL A 141 -0.97 -2.79 3.03
N HIS A 142 -0.94 -1.80 2.15
CA HIS A 142 -0.61 -1.98 0.75
C HIS A 142 0.87 -2.35 0.60
N ILE A 143 1.18 -3.39 -0.17
CA ILE A 143 2.54 -3.89 -0.39
C ILE A 143 2.96 -3.64 -1.84
N ALA A 144 4.03 -2.85 -1.99
CA ALA A 144 4.71 -2.57 -3.26
C ALA A 144 6.19 -2.93 -3.14
N PRO A 145 6.59 -4.20 -3.38
CA PRO A 145 7.94 -4.70 -3.08
C PRO A 145 9.07 -3.96 -3.79
N THR A 146 8.77 -3.33 -4.92
CA THR A 146 9.74 -2.52 -5.69
C THR A 146 10.04 -1.16 -5.06
N PHE A 147 9.22 -0.67 -4.12
CA PHE A 147 9.34 0.68 -3.58
C PHE A 147 9.27 0.75 -2.04
N GLY A 148 9.49 -0.37 -1.36
CA GLY A 148 9.57 -0.44 0.10
C GLY A 148 10.48 -1.58 0.58
N ALA A 149 11.38 -1.32 1.55
CA ALA A 149 12.28 -2.35 2.09
C ALA A 149 11.52 -3.43 2.86
N ASP A 150 10.61 -3.01 3.74
CA ASP A 150 9.77 -3.93 4.51
C ASP A 150 8.80 -4.68 3.59
N ASP A 151 8.26 -4.00 2.57
CA ASP A 151 7.41 -4.59 1.54
C ASP A 151 8.17 -5.69 0.77
N ALA A 152 9.40 -5.40 0.32
CA ALA A 152 10.24 -6.37 -0.39
C ALA A 152 10.52 -7.61 0.46
N LYS A 153 10.82 -7.41 1.75
CA LYS A 153 11.11 -8.50 2.68
C LYS A 153 9.88 -9.39 2.90
N VAL A 154 8.74 -8.81 3.28
CA VAL A 154 7.53 -9.60 3.58
C VAL A 154 6.98 -10.28 2.33
N ALA A 155 7.06 -9.64 1.17
CA ALA A 155 6.66 -10.23 -0.10
C ALA A 155 7.54 -11.43 -0.47
N ALA A 156 8.87 -11.33 -0.31
CA ALA A 156 9.81 -12.43 -0.57
C ALA A 156 9.55 -13.61 0.36
N GLU A 157 9.34 -13.37 1.66
CA GLU A 157 8.99 -14.42 2.65
C GLU A 157 7.67 -15.12 2.29
N ALA A 158 6.71 -14.39 1.73
CA ALA A 158 5.43 -14.94 1.29
C ALA A 158 5.46 -15.51 -0.15
N GLY A 159 6.55 -15.37 -0.91
CA GLY A 159 6.63 -15.78 -2.31
C GLY A 159 5.76 -14.94 -3.25
N VAL A 160 5.56 -13.65 -2.93
CA VAL A 160 4.84 -12.68 -3.78
C VAL A 160 5.85 -11.94 -4.65
N PRO A 161 5.63 -11.85 -5.97
CA PRO A 161 6.54 -11.15 -6.87
C PRO A 161 6.46 -9.62 -6.69
N GLY A 162 7.56 -8.92 -7.01
CA GLY A 162 7.52 -7.49 -7.24
C GLY A 162 6.87 -7.15 -8.58
N MET A 163 6.30 -5.95 -8.69
CA MET A 163 5.76 -5.44 -9.94
C MET A 163 6.92 -4.99 -10.85
N LEU A 164 7.43 -5.92 -11.64
CA LEU A 164 8.50 -5.70 -12.62
C LEU A 164 7.97 -6.01 -14.02
N VAL A 165 8.42 -5.23 -14.99
CA VAL A 165 8.13 -5.39 -16.42
C VAL A 165 9.43 -5.52 -17.20
N LYS A 166 9.38 -5.97 -18.45
CA LYS A 166 10.56 -6.01 -19.33
C LYS A 166 10.76 -4.68 -20.05
N ASP A 167 11.97 -4.15 -20.01
CA ASP A 167 12.39 -3.04 -20.86
C ASP A 167 12.65 -3.52 -22.31
N GLU A 168 12.99 -2.60 -23.21
CA GLU A 168 13.32 -2.89 -24.62
C GLU A 168 14.49 -3.87 -24.80
N LYS A 169 15.34 -4.03 -23.77
CA LYS A 169 16.48 -4.95 -23.75
C LYS A 169 16.16 -6.29 -23.11
N GLY A 170 14.93 -6.46 -22.60
CA GLY A 170 14.49 -7.66 -21.89
C GLY A 170 14.89 -7.71 -20.42
N ASN A 171 15.41 -6.64 -19.83
CA ASN A 171 15.70 -6.58 -18.40
C ASN A 171 14.43 -6.35 -17.60
N LEU A 172 14.35 -6.97 -16.43
CA LEU A 172 13.29 -6.71 -15.47
C LEU A 172 13.53 -5.36 -14.79
N VAL A 173 12.55 -4.48 -14.88
CA VAL A 173 12.63 -3.10 -14.38
C VAL A 173 11.34 -2.70 -13.65
N PRO A 174 11.41 -1.82 -12.63
CA PRO A 174 10.23 -1.26 -11.97
C PRO A 174 9.38 -0.40 -12.90
N LEU A 175 8.13 -0.13 -12.51
CA LEU A 175 7.19 0.74 -13.24
C LEU A 175 7.58 2.24 -13.22
N VAL A 176 8.55 2.61 -12.42
CA VAL A 176 9.14 3.94 -12.38
C VAL A 176 10.58 3.84 -12.88
N ASP A 177 11.01 4.74 -13.75
CA ASP A 177 12.36 4.77 -14.28
C ASP A 177 13.36 5.44 -13.31
N LEU A 178 14.65 5.44 -13.69
CA LEU A 178 15.72 6.07 -12.89
C LEU A 178 15.62 7.59 -12.78
N GLN A 179 14.79 8.24 -13.60
CA GLN A 179 14.48 9.66 -13.50
C GLN A 179 13.30 9.93 -12.57
N GLY A 180 12.61 8.89 -12.10
CA GLY A 180 11.41 9.01 -11.28
C GLY A 180 10.13 9.23 -12.09
N LYS A 181 10.10 8.80 -13.35
CA LYS A 181 8.92 8.87 -14.23
C LYS A 181 8.24 7.51 -14.34
N PHE A 182 6.94 7.54 -14.42
CA PHE A 182 6.18 6.35 -14.80
C PHE A 182 6.50 5.89 -16.23
N ARG A 183 6.69 4.59 -16.38
CA ARG A 183 6.95 3.95 -17.67
C ARG A 183 5.73 3.93 -18.58
N PRO A 184 5.92 3.70 -19.89
CA PRO A 184 4.83 3.67 -20.90
C PRO A 184 3.72 2.68 -20.57
N GLU A 185 4.01 1.59 -19.86
CA GLU A 185 3.07 0.55 -19.46
C GLU A 185 1.93 1.08 -18.56
N LEU A 186 2.13 2.23 -17.91
CA LEU A 186 1.13 2.86 -17.07
C LEU A 186 0.12 3.76 -17.82
N GLY A 187 0.12 3.71 -19.16
CA GLY A 187 -0.91 4.33 -20.00
C GLY A 187 -1.09 5.82 -19.70
N GLU A 188 -2.22 6.21 -19.14
CA GLU A 188 -2.52 7.62 -18.86
C GLU A 188 -1.56 8.30 -17.87
N PHE A 189 -0.88 7.55 -17.02
CA PHE A 189 0.14 8.08 -16.10
C PHE A 189 1.54 8.09 -16.71
N ALA A 190 1.74 7.51 -17.90
CA ALA A 190 3.04 7.39 -18.55
C ALA A 190 3.75 8.74 -18.70
N GLY A 191 5.03 8.76 -18.37
CA GLY A 191 5.88 9.95 -18.47
C GLY A 191 5.71 10.99 -17.38
N MET A 192 4.71 10.86 -16.49
CA MET A 192 4.59 11.71 -15.31
C MET A 192 5.68 11.40 -14.29
N TYR A 193 6.26 12.44 -13.69
CA TYR A 193 7.07 12.26 -12.50
C TYR A 193 6.21 11.86 -11.29
N VAL A 194 6.68 10.92 -10.49
CA VAL A 194 6.01 10.49 -9.26
C VAL A 194 6.02 11.56 -8.16
N LYS A 195 6.90 12.56 -8.30
CA LYS A 195 7.01 13.73 -7.41
C LYS A 195 7.07 15.01 -8.24
N ASN A 196 6.29 16.01 -7.85
CA ASN A 196 6.26 17.31 -8.56
C ASN A 196 7.61 18.04 -8.50
N GLU A 197 8.39 17.82 -7.45
CA GLU A 197 9.73 18.40 -7.24
C GLU A 197 10.76 17.92 -8.26
N TYR A 198 10.45 16.92 -9.08
CA TYR A 198 11.35 16.44 -10.14
C TYR A 198 11.20 17.20 -11.45
N TYR A 199 10.08 17.92 -11.64
CA TYR A 199 9.93 18.82 -12.77
C TYR A 199 10.85 20.03 -12.65
N ASN A 200 11.15 20.69 -13.79
CA ASN A 200 11.77 22.01 -13.76
C ASN A 200 10.78 23.06 -13.27
N ASP A 201 11.30 24.23 -12.88
CA ASP A 201 10.48 25.33 -12.41
C ASP A 201 9.41 25.71 -13.46
N GLY A 202 8.15 25.71 -13.04
CA GLY A 202 7.02 26.05 -13.89
C GLY A 202 6.52 24.96 -14.85
N GLU A 203 7.16 23.78 -14.87
CA GLU A 203 6.74 22.64 -15.73
C GLU A 203 5.89 21.61 -15.00
N ALA A 204 5.79 21.67 -13.67
CA ALA A 204 4.98 20.75 -12.90
C ALA A 204 3.49 20.90 -13.25
N PRO A 205 2.77 19.78 -13.47
CA PRO A 205 1.34 19.85 -13.74
C PRO A 205 0.57 20.33 -12.50
N ASP A 206 -0.60 20.92 -12.70
CA ASP A 206 -1.50 21.35 -11.62
C ASP A 206 -1.91 20.20 -10.69
N ARG A 207 -1.94 18.99 -11.23
CA ARG A 207 -2.29 17.76 -10.50
C ARG A 207 -1.11 16.80 -10.52
N SER A 208 -0.54 16.53 -9.37
CA SER A 208 0.53 15.53 -9.21
C SER A 208 0.03 14.12 -9.57
N ALA A 209 0.95 13.19 -9.77
CA ALA A 209 0.64 11.78 -9.97
C ALA A 209 -0.25 11.21 -8.86
N ASP A 210 0.05 11.52 -7.59
CA ASP A 210 -0.75 11.11 -6.43
C ASP A 210 -2.20 11.61 -6.54
N VAL A 211 -2.40 12.87 -6.95
CA VAL A 211 -3.74 13.47 -7.10
C VAL A 211 -4.50 12.83 -8.26
N GLN A 212 -3.85 12.58 -9.40
CA GLN A 212 -4.50 11.95 -10.55
C GLN A 212 -4.94 10.51 -10.26
N ILE A 213 -4.08 9.72 -9.60
CA ILE A 213 -4.43 8.37 -9.15
C ILE A 213 -5.62 8.42 -8.18
N ALA A 214 -5.60 9.35 -7.21
CA ALA A 214 -6.70 9.49 -6.25
C ALA A 214 -8.03 9.88 -6.93
N ILE A 215 -8.00 10.74 -7.95
CA ILE A 215 -9.20 11.11 -8.73
C ILE A 215 -9.75 9.88 -9.46
N ARG A 216 -8.91 9.14 -10.18
CA ARG A 216 -9.32 7.92 -10.87
C ARG A 216 -9.97 6.91 -9.92
N LEU A 217 -9.34 6.66 -8.76
CA LEU A 217 -9.89 5.74 -7.77
C LEU A 217 -11.24 6.20 -7.19
N LYS A 218 -11.47 7.52 -7.05
CA LYS A 218 -12.78 8.07 -6.67
C LYS A 218 -13.84 7.82 -7.73
N GLU A 219 -13.51 8.07 -8.99
CA GLU A 219 -14.43 7.88 -10.13
C GLU A 219 -14.80 6.40 -10.32
N GLU A 220 -13.86 5.49 -10.05
CA GLU A 220 -14.08 4.02 -10.14
C GLU A 220 -14.69 3.40 -8.86
N ASN A 221 -15.16 4.19 -7.89
CA ASN A 221 -15.68 3.71 -6.59
C ASN A 221 -14.67 2.84 -5.80
N LYS A 222 -13.37 3.09 -5.96
CA LYS A 222 -12.27 2.37 -5.31
C LYS A 222 -11.58 3.17 -4.20
N ALA A 223 -11.92 4.46 -4.03
CA ALA A 223 -11.45 5.27 -2.92
C ALA A 223 -12.53 5.43 -1.87
N PHE A 224 -12.24 5.06 -0.62
CA PHE A 224 -13.14 5.25 0.52
C PHE A 224 -12.99 6.64 1.14
N ASN A 225 -11.74 7.07 1.38
CA ASN A 225 -11.42 8.40 1.90
C ASN A 225 -10.11 8.90 1.29
N VAL A 226 -10.10 10.18 0.86
CA VAL A 226 -8.91 10.87 0.37
C VAL A 226 -8.78 12.18 1.11
N ALA A 227 -7.71 12.31 1.89
CA ALA A 227 -7.41 13.49 2.67
C ALA A 227 -5.95 13.91 2.50
N LYS A 228 -5.67 15.19 2.71
CA LYS A 228 -4.29 15.67 2.80
C LYS A 228 -3.69 15.14 4.11
N TYR A 229 -2.54 14.48 4.00
CA TYR A 229 -1.79 13.95 5.13
C TYR A 229 -0.38 14.52 5.12
N GLU A 230 0.02 15.15 6.20
CA GLU A 230 1.36 15.74 6.35
C GLU A 230 2.24 14.80 7.16
N HIS A 231 3.34 14.38 6.59
CA HIS A 231 4.33 13.51 7.24
C HIS A 231 5.74 13.88 6.80
N SER A 232 6.72 13.47 7.60
CA SER A 232 8.13 13.61 7.22
C SER A 232 8.43 12.74 6.01
N TYR A 233 9.18 13.29 5.05
CA TYR A 233 9.64 12.58 3.87
C TYR A 233 11.15 12.80 3.69
N PRO A 234 11.94 11.77 3.38
CA PRO A 234 13.39 11.92 3.24
C PRO A 234 13.74 12.72 1.98
N HIS A 235 14.66 13.68 2.14
CA HIS A 235 15.17 14.52 1.06
C HIS A 235 16.67 14.33 0.88
N CYS A 236 17.14 14.49 -0.35
CA CYS A 236 18.54 14.47 -0.68
C CYS A 236 19.21 15.74 -0.14
N TRP A 237 20.21 15.60 0.72
CA TRP A 237 20.91 16.74 1.33
C TRP A 237 21.66 17.66 0.34
N ARG A 238 21.89 17.20 -0.90
CA ARG A 238 22.55 18.01 -1.96
C ARG A 238 21.58 18.79 -2.81
N THR A 239 20.42 18.19 -3.13
CA THR A 239 19.47 18.75 -4.10
C THR A 239 18.18 19.23 -3.46
N ASP A 240 17.98 18.92 -2.18
CA ASP A 240 16.76 19.17 -1.43
C ASP A 240 15.49 18.57 -2.10
N LYS A 241 15.69 17.59 -3.00
CA LYS A 241 14.60 16.87 -3.66
C LYS A 241 14.24 15.60 -2.88
N PRO A 242 12.96 15.19 -2.87
CA PRO A 242 12.56 13.94 -2.24
C PRO A 242 13.30 12.76 -2.86
N ILE A 243 13.67 11.76 -2.04
CA ILE A 243 14.30 10.53 -2.51
C ILE A 243 13.29 9.40 -2.54
N LEU A 244 13.39 8.53 -3.55
CA LEU A 244 12.57 7.32 -3.64
C LEU A 244 13.35 6.15 -3.06
N TYR A 245 12.66 5.26 -2.33
CA TYR A 245 13.17 3.91 -2.17
C TYR A 245 13.06 3.22 -3.53
N TYR A 246 14.21 2.74 -4.05
CA TYR A 246 14.29 2.21 -5.40
C TYR A 246 15.26 1.02 -5.44
N PRO A 247 14.93 -0.10 -6.10
CA PRO A 247 15.83 -1.24 -6.22
C PRO A 247 17.00 -0.90 -7.15
N LEU A 248 18.21 -0.94 -6.60
CA LEU A 248 19.45 -0.71 -7.35
C LEU A 248 20.40 -1.86 -7.10
N ASP A 249 21.02 -2.36 -8.15
CA ASP A 249 22.10 -3.31 -8.04
C ASP A 249 23.29 -2.64 -7.31
N SER A 250 23.77 -3.31 -6.28
CA SER A 250 24.84 -2.79 -5.42
C SER A 250 25.81 -3.90 -5.03
N TRP A 251 27.07 -3.51 -4.87
CA TRP A 251 28.07 -4.40 -4.33
C TRP A 251 28.04 -4.39 -2.82
N PHE A 252 27.98 -5.58 -2.22
CA PHE A 252 28.01 -5.74 -0.76
C PHE A 252 29.23 -6.55 -0.34
N ILE A 253 29.97 -6.04 0.63
CA ILE A 253 31.04 -6.77 1.30
C ILE A 253 30.45 -7.30 2.63
N LYS A 254 30.41 -8.63 2.79
CA LYS A 254 29.96 -9.26 4.03
C LYS A 254 31.02 -9.08 5.13
N ALA A 255 31.17 -7.84 5.62
CA ALA A 255 32.18 -7.50 6.64
C ALA A 255 32.04 -8.35 7.92
N THR A 256 30.81 -8.77 8.26
CA THR A 256 30.55 -9.64 9.41
C THR A 256 31.24 -11.00 9.31
N ALA A 257 31.55 -11.49 8.12
CA ALA A 257 32.30 -12.76 7.93
C ALA A 257 33.77 -12.62 8.34
N ALA A 258 34.33 -11.41 8.37
CA ALA A 258 35.69 -11.10 8.76
C ALA A 258 35.79 -10.45 10.15
N LYS A 259 34.68 -10.33 10.89
CA LYS A 259 34.57 -9.57 12.14
C LYS A 259 35.65 -9.95 13.15
N ASP A 260 35.79 -11.26 13.47
CA ASP A 260 36.70 -11.70 14.49
C ASP A 260 38.17 -11.43 14.10
N ARG A 261 38.52 -11.66 12.84
CA ARG A 261 39.83 -11.34 12.30
C ARG A 261 40.13 -9.85 12.29
N MET A 262 39.15 -9.03 11.94
CA MET A 262 39.27 -7.56 12.00
C MET A 262 39.51 -7.09 13.43
N MET A 263 38.79 -7.66 14.41
CA MET A 263 38.96 -7.33 15.83
C MET A 263 40.36 -7.74 16.34
N GLU A 264 40.88 -8.89 15.94
CA GLU A 264 42.26 -9.33 16.27
C GLU A 264 43.30 -8.33 15.69
N LEU A 265 43.16 -8.02 14.41
CA LEU A 265 44.07 -7.09 13.74
C LEU A 265 43.99 -5.67 14.32
N ASN A 266 42.80 -5.22 14.70
CA ASN A 266 42.62 -3.92 15.33
C ASN A 266 43.42 -3.77 16.63
N LYS A 267 43.56 -4.84 17.42
CA LYS A 267 44.36 -4.87 18.65
C LYS A 267 45.88 -4.71 18.40
N THR A 268 46.35 -4.95 17.17
CA THR A 268 47.77 -4.78 16.80
C THR A 268 48.11 -3.36 16.32
N ILE A 269 47.08 -2.50 16.11
CA ILE A 269 47.24 -1.13 15.67
C ILE A 269 47.64 -0.26 16.88
N ASN A 270 48.66 0.54 16.72
CA ASN A 270 49.04 1.55 17.71
C ASN A 270 48.24 2.82 17.45
N TRP A 271 47.08 2.92 18.09
CA TRP A 271 46.14 4.04 17.95
C TRP A 271 46.73 5.31 18.64
N LYS A 272 46.69 6.45 17.96
CA LYS A 272 47.02 7.78 18.52
C LYS A 272 45.94 8.77 18.15
N PRO A 273 45.29 9.44 19.14
CA PRO A 273 45.43 9.14 20.58
C PRO A 273 44.99 7.75 20.97
N GLU A 274 45.43 7.27 22.12
CA GLU A 274 44.96 5.97 22.69
C GLU A 274 43.46 6.06 22.94
N SER A 275 42.69 5.06 22.45
CA SER A 275 41.24 4.99 22.58
C SER A 275 40.82 4.17 23.80
#